data_18a875f28c1f479afc5c8162b149a104
#
_entry.id   18a875f28c1f479afc5c8162b149a104
#
_cell.length_a   1.000
_cell.length_b   1.000
_cell.length_c   1.000
_cell.angle_alpha   90.00
_cell.angle_beta   90.00
_cell.angle_gamma   90.00
#
_symmetry.space_group_name_H-M   'P 1'
#
loop_
_entity.id
_entity.type
_entity.pdbx_description
1 polymer ?
#
loop_
_entity_poly.entity_id
_entity_poly.type
_entity_poly.pdbx_seq_one_letter_code
_entity_poly.pdbx_strand_id
1 'polypeptide(L)'
;MPVGVCVITGFLGSGKTTLVNYILKADHGYRIAVILNDFGAELGVEKMLVQQDGVDGDNESRTLVEDWVELNNGCVCCTVKGSLVQTIEGLLEKRKEMGEKFDFILLETTGLADPGPVARELWVDDELVEEDGAVLDSIVTLVDASNIEKQIEENKEATLQIAYADTILLNKSDLVNEEDLERIKARIGSINAEAEVTVTTRSSVDLGVVLNQGTVTGGGRGRKPVLGDFADAPPSSVLASGGGFWAKGVEKYAPNAGLHNSDIRTVCVATNGFLDNEAFQTWLEDLLWERRHEDSGPDILRAKGLIYTKGSDKRRVLQAVREIYEITDGPVEENPEAVMNKLVFIGRNLDEGGLATGLKSCVAQ
;
A
#
# COMPACT_ATOMS: atom_id res chain seq x y z
N MET A 1 -15.68 -12.70 -7.80
CA MET A 1 -14.48 -11.83 -7.78
C MET A 1 -14.05 -11.73 -6.32
N PRO A 2 -12.75 -11.82 -6.03
CA PRO A 2 -12.25 -11.72 -4.66
C PRO A 2 -12.61 -10.36 -4.03
N VAL A 3 -12.70 -10.32 -2.71
CA VAL A 3 -12.99 -9.12 -1.92
C VAL A 3 -11.68 -8.38 -1.68
N GLY A 4 -11.65 -7.07 -1.93
CA GLY A 4 -10.47 -6.24 -1.67
C GLY A 4 -10.22 -6.03 -0.18
N VAL A 5 -8.99 -6.31 0.27
CA VAL A 5 -8.53 -6.04 1.64
C VAL A 5 -7.72 -4.75 1.64
N CYS A 6 -8.22 -3.73 2.34
CA CYS A 6 -7.51 -2.48 2.57
C CYS A 6 -6.84 -2.54 3.95
N VAL A 7 -5.50 -2.49 3.97
CA VAL A 7 -4.72 -2.46 5.21
C VAL A 7 -4.59 -1.03 5.70
N ILE A 8 -5.11 -0.76 6.90
CA ILE A 8 -5.01 0.53 7.59
C ILE A 8 -3.87 0.46 8.60
N THR A 9 -2.82 1.22 8.37
CA THR A 9 -1.65 1.28 9.24
C THR A 9 -1.30 2.73 9.61
N GLY A 10 -0.26 2.93 10.39
CA GLY A 10 0.19 4.24 10.84
C GLY A 10 0.61 4.21 12.30
N PHE A 11 1.49 5.11 12.71
CA PHE A 11 2.08 5.13 14.05
C PHE A 11 1.04 5.35 15.15
N LEU A 12 1.43 5.12 16.40
CA LEU A 12 0.57 5.32 17.57
C LEU A 12 -0.02 6.74 17.58
N GLY A 13 -1.34 6.84 17.77
CA GLY A 13 -2.05 8.11 17.85
C GLY A 13 -2.26 8.83 16.51
N SER A 14 -1.92 8.24 15.36
CA SER A 14 -2.10 8.86 14.04
C SER A 14 -3.56 9.05 13.61
N GLY A 15 -4.50 8.30 14.22
CA GLY A 15 -5.93 8.41 13.96
C GLY A 15 -6.55 7.21 13.23
N LYS A 16 -5.91 6.03 13.24
CA LYS A 16 -6.41 4.80 12.61
C LYS A 16 -7.83 4.44 13.07
N THR A 17 -8.01 4.26 14.37
CA THR A 17 -9.30 3.94 14.96
C THR A 17 -10.35 5.04 14.71
N THR A 18 -9.91 6.31 14.60
CA THR A 18 -10.81 7.42 14.21
C THR A 18 -11.28 7.25 12.77
N LEU A 19 -10.39 6.87 11.84
CA LEU A 19 -10.74 6.58 10.44
C LEU A 19 -11.72 5.40 10.35
N VAL A 20 -11.41 4.30 11.02
CA VAL A 20 -12.27 3.11 11.03
C VAL A 20 -13.68 3.46 11.54
N ASN A 21 -13.76 4.16 12.67
CA ASN A 21 -15.04 4.63 13.22
C ASN A 21 -15.78 5.61 12.30
N TYR A 22 -15.05 6.48 11.58
CA TYR A 22 -15.63 7.37 10.59
C TYR A 22 -16.25 6.58 9.44
N ILE A 23 -15.53 5.57 8.91
CA ILE A 23 -16.02 4.69 7.84
C ILE A 23 -17.26 3.93 8.30
N LEU A 24 -17.21 3.29 9.48
CA LEU A 24 -18.32 2.48 9.99
C LEU A 24 -19.60 3.29 10.26
N LYS A 25 -19.49 4.59 10.55
CA LYS A 25 -20.64 5.47 10.82
C LYS A 25 -21.19 6.17 9.57
N ALA A 26 -20.43 6.19 8.48
CA ALA A 26 -20.85 6.83 7.23
C ALA A 26 -21.93 6.00 6.52
N ASP A 27 -22.91 6.68 5.93
CA ASP A 27 -23.91 6.05 5.06
C ASP A 27 -23.35 5.95 3.63
N HIS A 28 -22.62 4.88 3.37
CA HIS A 28 -21.92 4.66 2.09
C HIS A 28 -22.52 3.55 1.24
N GLY A 29 -23.46 2.76 1.79
CA GLY A 29 -24.12 1.67 1.08
C GLY A 29 -23.25 0.43 0.82
N TYR A 30 -22.02 0.35 1.36
CA TYR A 30 -21.14 -0.82 1.27
C TYR A 30 -21.27 -1.71 2.50
N ARG A 31 -21.09 -3.00 2.30
CA ARG A 31 -20.95 -4.00 3.38
C ARG A 31 -19.47 -4.23 3.64
N ILE A 32 -18.98 -3.73 4.75
CA ILE A 32 -17.56 -3.72 5.09
C ILE A 32 -17.33 -4.63 6.29
N ALA A 33 -16.39 -5.57 6.17
CA ALA A 33 -15.83 -6.26 7.32
C ALA A 33 -14.62 -5.46 7.87
N VAL A 34 -14.57 -5.26 9.18
CA VAL A 34 -13.43 -4.64 9.85
C VAL A 34 -12.74 -5.66 10.74
N ILE A 35 -11.48 -5.88 10.50
CA ILE A 35 -10.62 -6.76 11.29
C ILE A 35 -9.66 -5.88 12.09
N LEU A 36 -9.75 -5.99 13.42
CA LEU A 36 -8.82 -5.33 14.34
C LEU A 36 -7.71 -6.30 14.68
N ASN A 37 -6.54 -6.08 14.12
CA ASN A 37 -5.36 -6.90 14.36
C ASN A 37 -4.60 -6.37 15.57
N ASP A 38 -5.04 -6.76 16.77
CA ASP A 38 -4.41 -6.39 18.03
C ASP A 38 -3.56 -7.56 18.56
N PHE A 39 -2.27 -7.56 18.23
CA PHE A 39 -1.30 -8.51 18.77
C PHE A 39 -0.83 -8.14 20.18
N GLY A 40 -1.40 -7.14 20.84
CA GLY A 40 -1.00 -6.63 22.14
C GLY A 40 -1.95 -6.99 23.27
N ALA A 41 -1.39 -7.25 24.47
CA ALA A 41 -2.11 -7.63 25.68
C ALA A 41 -3.01 -6.53 26.32
N GLU A 42 -3.26 -5.41 25.66
CA GLU A 42 -4.04 -4.28 26.17
C GLU A 42 -5.45 -4.20 25.58
N LEU A 43 -6.17 -5.30 25.61
CA LEU A 43 -7.52 -5.51 25.04
C LEU A 43 -8.66 -4.70 25.74
N GLY A 44 -8.39 -3.71 26.56
CA GLY A 44 -9.43 -3.10 27.40
C GLY A 44 -10.09 -1.83 26.91
N VAL A 45 -9.39 -0.97 26.18
CA VAL A 45 -9.85 0.42 25.95
C VAL A 45 -10.49 0.59 24.58
N GLU A 46 -10.01 -0.08 23.55
CA GLU A 46 -10.52 0.05 22.18
C GLU A 46 -11.86 -0.67 21.96
N LYS A 47 -12.09 -1.81 22.64
CA LYS A 47 -13.39 -2.52 22.63
C LYS A 47 -14.55 -1.65 23.13
N MET A 48 -14.31 -0.70 24.03
CA MET A 48 -15.37 0.17 24.59
C MET A 48 -15.92 1.20 23.58
N LEU A 49 -15.17 1.53 22.53
CA LEU A 49 -15.60 2.55 21.58
C LEU A 49 -16.57 2.00 20.51
N VAL A 50 -16.54 0.69 20.25
CA VAL A 50 -17.45 0.02 19.31
C VAL A 50 -18.72 -0.50 20.00
N GLN A 51 -18.71 -0.72 21.32
CA GLN A 51 -19.80 -1.34 22.09
C GLN A 51 -20.95 -0.43 22.50
N GLN A 52 -21.00 0.84 22.09
CA GLN A 52 -22.01 1.77 22.65
C GLN A 52 -23.44 1.62 22.10
N ASP A 53 -23.71 0.76 21.10
CA ASP A 53 -25.06 0.54 20.55
C ASP A 53 -25.41 -0.93 20.26
N GLY A 54 -24.90 -1.91 21.00
CA GLY A 54 -25.11 -3.32 20.73
C GLY A 54 -26.19 -3.98 21.60
N VAL A 55 -27.09 -4.70 20.96
CA VAL A 55 -28.13 -5.55 21.57
C VAL A 55 -27.53 -6.89 22.00
N ASP A 56 -27.81 -7.29 23.25
CA ASP A 56 -27.51 -8.63 23.78
C ASP A 56 -28.20 -9.71 22.97
N GLY A 57 -27.45 -10.70 22.53
CA GLY A 57 -27.97 -11.93 21.91
C GLY A 57 -27.11 -13.13 22.24
N ASP A 58 -27.57 -13.92 23.21
CA ASP A 58 -27.03 -15.25 23.51
C ASP A 58 -27.12 -16.17 22.29
N ASN A 59 -26.00 -16.71 21.84
CA ASN A 59 -25.98 -18.07 21.26
C ASN A 59 -24.55 -18.66 21.25
N GLU A 60 -24.42 -19.77 21.95
CA GLU A 60 -23.24 -20.63 21.97
C GLU A 60 -23.12 -21.39 20.63
N SER A 61 -22.18 -20.96 19.81
CA SER A 61 -21.58 -21.82 18.78
C SER A 61 -20.09 -21.46 18.67
N ARG A 62 -19.25 -22.40 19.10
CA ARG A 62 -17.78 -22.29 19.04
C ARG A 62 -17.32 -22.28 17.59
N THR A 63 -17.15 -21.10 17.04
CA THR A 63 -16.46 -20.84 15.77
C THR A 63 -15.25 -19.94 16.05
N LEU A 64 -14.21 -20.05 15.24
CA LEU A 64 -12.92 -19.33 15.36
C LEU A 64 -13.05 -17.79 15.37
N VAL A 65 -14.22 -17.25 15.07
CA VAL A 65 -14.57 -15.82 15.14
C VAL A 65 -15.50 -15.60 16.35
N GLU A 66 -14.95 -15.56 17.56
CA GLU A 66 -15.75 -15.47 18.80
C GLU A 66 -16.23 -14.04 19.15
N ASP A 67 -15.66 -12.98 18.54
CA ASP A 67 -16.02 -11.58 18.83
C ASP A 67 -16.53 -10.87 17.55
N TRP A 68 -17.55 -11.40 16.94
CA TRP A 68 -18.22 -10.78 15.81
C TRP A 68 -19.35 -9.86 16.29
N VAL A 69 -19.31 -8.60 15.88
CA VAL A 69 -20.39 -7.64 16.10
C VAL A 69 -20.91 -7.13 14.76
N GLU A 70 -22.18 -7.44 14.46
CA GLU A 70 -22.85 -6.90 13.27
C GLU A 70 -23.42 -5.50 13.59
N LEU A 71 -23.19 -4.55 12.70
CA LEU A 71 -23.63 -3.16 12.82
C LEU A 71 -24.89 -2.93 11.96
N ASN A 72 -25.67 -1.89 12.29
CA ASN A 72 -26.96 -1.58 11.65
C ASN A 72 -26.90 -1.36 10.13
N ASN A 73 -25.73 -1.10 9.56
CA ASN A 73 -25.50 -0.90 8.11
C ASN A 73 -25.03 -2.16 7.37
N GLY A 74 -25.06 -3.34 8.02
CA GLY A 74 -24.55 -4.59 7.45
C GLY A 74 -23.03 -4.73 7.46
N CYS A 75 -22.30 -3.80 8.10
CA CYS A 75 -20.88 -3.94 8.39
C CYS A 75 -20.65 -4.86 9.59
N VAL A 76 -19.46 -5.43 9.67
CA VAL A 76 -19.08 -6.37 10.72
C VAL A 76 -17.72 -5.95 11.28
N CYS A 77 -17.55 -6.05 12.60
CA CYS A 77 -16.27 -5.83 13.28
C CYS A 77 -15.85 -7.10 14.03
N CYS A 78 -14.61 -7.52 13.89
CA CYS A 78 -14.04 -8.66 14.61
C CYS A 78 -12.57 -8.42 15.00
N THR A 79 -12.06 -9.23 15.92
CA THR A 79 -10.65 -9.21 16.34
C THR A 79 -9.96 -10.50 15.93
N VAL A 80 -8.73 -10.41 15.43
CA VAL A 80 -7.92 -11.61 15.08
C VAL A 80 -7.49 -12.30 16.37
N LYS A 81 -7.80 -13.58 16.49
CA LYS A 81 -7.36 -14.46 17.60
C LYS A 81 -6.47 -15.62 17.16
N GLY A 82 -6.04 -15.63 15.93
CA GLY A 82 -5.25 -16.72 15.35
C GLY A 82 -4.50 -16.26 14.11
N SER A 83 -4.50 -17.08 13.07
CA SER A 83 -4.01 -16.66 11.75
C SER A 83 -4.97 -15.64 11.12
N LEU A 84 -4.39 -14.60 10.53
CA LEU A 84 -5.16 -13.59 9.78
C LEU A 84 -5.95 -14.24 8.63
N VAL A 85 -5.31 -15.15 7.91
CA VAL A 85 -5.91 -15.91 6.80
C VAL A 85 -7.17 -16.65 7.28
N GLN A 86 -7.05 -17.45 8.32
CA GLN A 86 -8.19 -18.19 8.89
C GLN A 86 -9.33 -17.27 9.36
N THR A 87 -9.00 -16.07 9.86
CA THR A 87 -10.00 -15.08 10.26
C THR A 87 -10.77 -14.56 9.04
N ILE A 88 -10.05 -14.27 7.95
CA ILE A 88 -10.67 -13.81 6.69
C ILE A 88 -11.52 -14.90 6.08
N GLU A 89 -11.03 -16.13 5.99
CA GLU A 89 -11.77 -17.30 5.49
C GLU A 89 -13.08 -17.52 6.26
N GLY A 90 -12.98 -17.55 7.60
CA GLY A 90 -14.17 -17.72 8.45
C GLY A 90 -15.20 -16.60 8.29
N LEU A 91 -14.74 -15.34 8.04
CA LEU A 91 -15.64 -14.22 7.73
C LEU A 91 -16.34 -14.41 6.38
N LEU A 92 -15.60 -14.83 5.36
CA LEU A 92 -16.13 -15.05 4.01
C LEU A 92 -17.11 -16.21 3.99
N GLU A 93 -16.79 -17.34 4.63
CA GLU A 93 -17.67 -18.51 4.74
C GLU A 93 -18.99 -18.17 5.43
N LYS A 94 -18.91 -17.51 6.59
CA LYS A 94 -20.09 -17.13 7.36
C LYS A 94 -21.02 -16.20 6.58
N ARG A 95 -20.46 -15.25 5.82
CA ARG A 95 -21.25 -14.35 4.97
C ARG A 95 -21.88 -15.10 3.77
N LYS A 96 -21.14 -16.06 3.21
CA LYS A 96 -21.63 -16.92 2.14
C LYS A 96 -22.82 -17.79 2.59
N GLU A 97 -22.77 -18.34 3.81
CA GLU A 97 -23.88 -19.06 4.43
C GLU A 97 -25.15 -18.20 4.56
N MET A 98 -24.99 -16.90 4.82
CA MET A 98 -26.09 -15.94 4.88
C MET A 98 -26.58 -15.48 3.50
N GLY A 99 -25.99 -15.95 2.40
CA GLY A 99 -26.33 -15.57 1.04
C GLY A 99 -25.89 -14.14 0.66
N GLU A 100 -24.95 -13.58 1.39
CA GLU A 100 -24.43 -12.21 1.22
C GLU A 100 -22.94 -12.20 0.90
N LYS A 101 -22.42 -11.05 0.44
CA LYS A 101 -20.98 -10.84 0.20
C LYS A 101 -20.54 -9.51 0.84
N PHE A 102 -19.29 -9.44 1.26
CA PHE A 102 -18.66 -8.16 1.59
C PHE A 102 -18.24 -7.45 0.31
N ASP A 103 -18.32 -6.12 0.33
CA ASP A 103 -17.76 -5.28 -0.72
C ASP A 103 -16.27 -5.02 -0.46
N PHE A 104 -15.88 -4.86 0.82
CA PHE A 104 -14.51 -4.61 1.26
C PHE A 104 -14.23 -5.24 2.62
N ILE A 105 -12.94 -5.51 2.88
CA ILE A 105 -12.41 -5.84 4.19
C ILE A 105 -11.42 -4.74 4.58
N LEU A 106 -11.58 -4.15 5.76
CA LEU A 106 -10.61 -3.23 6.36
C LEU A 106 -9.85 -3.98 7.44
N LEU A 107 -8.53 -3.98 7.34
CA LEU A 107 -7.64 -4.57 8.34
C LEU A 107 -6.85 -3.48 9.04
N GLU A 108 -7.19 -3.16 10.29
CA GLU A 108 -6.43 -2.21 11.10
C GLU A 108 -5.26 -2.92 11.77
N THR A 109 -4.04 -2.40 11.60
CA THR A 109 -2.84 -2.88 12.27
C THR A 109 -2.51 -2.06 13.52
N THR A 110 -1.73 -2.63 14.44
CA THR A 110 -1.22 -1.89 15.60
C THR A 110 -0.31 -0.74 15.18
N GLY A 111 -0.15 0.27 16.04
CA GLY A 111 0.64 1.47 15.74
C GLY A 111 2.15 1.23 15.58
N LEU A 112 2.66 0.09 16.02
CA LEU A 112 4.06 -0.32 15.90
C LEU A 112 4.25 -1.46 14.87
N ALA A 113 3.23 -1.81 14.11
CA ALA A 113 3.33 -2.87 13.11
C ALA A 113 4.19 -2.45 11.91
N ASP A 114 5.03 -3.37 11.44
CA ASP A 114 5.55 -3.39 10.07
C ASP A 114 4.43 -3.95 9.16
N PRO A 115 3.91 -3.20 8.20
CA PRO A 115 2.84 -3.69 7.33
C PRO A 115 3.32 -4.72 6.31
N GLY A 116 4.62 -4.85 6.08
CA GLY A 116 5.20 -5.76 5.09
C GLY A 116 4.79 -7.23 5.29
N PRO A 117 4.93 -7.83 6.48
CA PRO A 117 4.50 -9.19 6.75
C PRO A 117 3.01 -9.43 6.47
N VAL A 118 2.15 -8.49 6.87
CA VAL A 118 0.70 -8.56 6.64
C VAL A 118 0.37 -8.49 5.14
N ALA A 119 0.99 -7.56 4.42
CA ALA A 119 0.81 -7.43 2.98
C ALA A 119 1.27 -8.70 2.25
N ARG A 120 2.38 -9.30 2.70
CA ARG A 120 2.90 -10.55 2.16
C ARG A 120 1.93 -11.72 2.40
N GLU A 121 1.41 -11.89 3.61
CA GLU A 121 0.47 -12.97 3.95
C GLU A 121 -0.78 -12.92 3.06
N LEU A 122 -1.35 -11.73 2.85
CA LEU A 122 -2.49 -11.51 1.98
C LEU A 122 -2.20 -11.71 0.48
N TRP A 123 -0.93 -11.76 0.08
CA TRP A 123 -0.55 -11.88 -1.33
C TRP A 123 -0.15 -13.31 -1.73
N VAL A 124 0.39 -14.10 -0.80
CA VAL A 124 0.97 -15.44 -1.07
C VAL A 124 -0.04 -16.55 -0.89
N ASP A 125 -1.12 -16.30 -0.18
CA ASP A 125 -2.05 -17.35 0.18
C ASP A 125 -2.96 -17.70 -1.01
N ASP A 126 -2.64 -18.81 -1.69
CA ASP A 126 -3.40 -19.30 -2.84
C ASP A 126 -4.86 -19.64 -2.49
N GLU A 127 -5.14 -20.03 -1.23
CA GLU A 127 -6.49 -20.36 -0.77
C GLU A 127 -7.33 -19.08 -0.65
N LEU A 128 -6.73 -17.95 -0.26
CA LEU A 128 -7.41 -16.65 -0.22
C LEU A 128 -7.71 -16.08 -1.61
N VAL A 129 -6.91 -16.37 -2.63
CA VAL A 129 -7.03 -15.78 -3.97
C VAL A 129 -8.08 -16.47 -4.86
N GLU A 130 -8.77 -17.50 -4.38
CA GLU A 130 -9.86 -18.16 -5.11
C GLU A 130 -10.99 -17.19 -5.50
N GLU A 131 -11.88 -17.61 -6.42
CA GLU A 131 -12.89 -16.75 -7.06
C GLU A 131 -13.80 -15.98 -6.09
N ASP A 132 -14.04 -16.53 -4.88
CA ASP A 132 -14.83 -15.92 -3.80
C ASP A 132 -13.97 -15.54 -2.58
N GLY A 133 -12.65 -15.49 -2.71
CA GLY A 133 -11.70 -15.22 -1.63
C GLY A 133 -11.45 -13.72 -1.39
N ALA A 134 -10.27 -13.40 -0.88
CA ALA A 134 -9.83 -12.05 -0.58
C ALA A 134 -8.47 -11.74 -1.20
N VAL A 135 -8.21 -10.48 -1.53
CA VAL A 135 -6.94 -10.04 -2.13
C VAL A 135 -6.54 -8.68 -1.55
N LEU A 136 -5.25 -8.47 -1.34
CA LEU A 136 -4.75 -7.16 -0.94
C LEU A 136 -5.13 -6.11 -1.99
N ASP A 137 -5.92 -5.11 -1.61
CA ASP A 137 -6.30 -4.00 -2.51
C ASP A 137 -5.38 -2.80 -2.34
N SER A 138 -5.10 -2.38 -1.10
CA SER A 138 -4.27 -1.21 -0.83
C SER A 138 -3.74 -1.18 0.60
N ILE A 139 -2.66 -0.41 0.81
CA ILE A 139 -2.13 -0.06 2.12
C ILE A 139 -2.31 1.43 2.33
N VAL A 140 -3.16 1.80 3.29
CA VAL A 140 -3.45 3.19 3.67
C VAL A 140 -2.74 3.51 4.98
N THR A 141 -1.80 4.45 4.94
CA THR A 141 -1.01 4.86 6.10
C THR A 141 -1.48 6.20 6.64
N LEU A 142 -1.90 6.22 7.92
CA LEU A 142 -2.19 7.47 8.61
C LEU A 142 -0.94 8.05 9.25
N VAL A 143 -0.68 9.32 8.97
CA VAL A 143 0.47 10.07 9.47
C VAL A 143 0.00 11.25 10.30
N ASP A 144 0.51 11.37 11.52
CA ASP A 144 0.25 12.52 12.39
C ASP A 144 1.17 13.68 11.99
N ALA A 145 0.63 14.69 11.33
CA ALA A 145 1.40 15.84 10.84
C ALA A 145 2.22 16.54 11.95
N SER A 146 1.71 16.58 13.17
CA SER A 146 2.39 17.28 14.29
C SER A 146 3.58 16.52 14.87
N ASN A 147 3.70 15.19 14.62
CA ASN A 147 4.69 14.34 15.28
C ASN A 147 5.57 13.53 14.30
N ILE A 148 5.25 13.50 13.00
CA ILE A 148 5.87 12.56 12.07
C ILE A 148 7.38 12.72 11.93
N GLU A 149 7.91 13.92 11.94
CA GLU A 149 9.36 14.15 11.81
C GLU A 149 10.11 13.48 12.96
N LYS A 150 9.63 13.67 14.19
CA LYS A 150 10.19 13.01 15.38
C LYS A 150 9.99 11.48 15.32
N GLN A 151 8.82 11.02 14.87
CA GLN A 151 8.54 9.59 14.75
C GLN A 151 9.48 8.90 13.75
N ILE A 152 9.78 9.52 12.61
CA ILE A 152 10.74 9.01 11.63
C ILE A 152 12.16 8.93 12.20
N GLU A 153 12.56 9.90 13.01
CA GLU A 153 13.90 9.94 13.62
C GLU A 153 14.08 8.86 14.71
N GLU A 154 13.05 8.65 15.52
CA GLU A 154 13.11 7.78 16.68
C GLU A 154 12.66 6.34 16.41
N ASN A 155 11.84 6.09 15.36
CA ASN A 155 11.17 4.81 15.14
C ASN A 155 11.24 4.38 13.68
N LYS A 156 11.86 3.24 13.43
CA LYS A 156 11.94 2.65 12.08
C LYS A 156 10.57 2.23 11.54
N GLU A 157 9.63 1.87 12.42
CA GLU A 157 8.27 1.46 12.07
C GLU A 157 7.52 2.59 11.35
N ALA A 158 7.65 3.83 11.81
CA ALA A 158 7.05 4.99 11.16
C ALA A 158 7.54 5.16 9.71
N THR A 159 8.84 4.95 9.48
CA THR A 159 9.42 5.00 8.14
C THR A 159 8.96 3.84 7.27
N LEU A 160 8.88 2.61 7.81
CA LEU A 160 8.37 1.44 7.09
C LEU A 160 6.91 1.62 6.69
N GLN A 161 6.07 2.12 7.58
CA GLN A 161 4.66 2.38 7.30
C GLN A 161 4.48 3.37 6.14
N ILE A 162 5.30 4.42 6.06
CA ILE A 162 5.32 5.34 4.92
C ILE A 162 5.82 4.62 3.65
N ALA A 163 6.88 3.82 3.74
CA ALA A 163 7.48 3.15 2.59
C ALA A 163 6.53 2.14 1.92
N TYR A 164 5.70 1.45 2.69
CA TYR A 164 4.74 0.48 2.17
C TYR A 164 3.42 1.10 1.69
N ALA A 165 3.15 2.38 1.99
CA ALA A 165 1.88 3.01 1.67
C ALA A 165 1.59 3.10 0.16
N ASP A 166 0.35 2.82 -0.24
CA ASP A 166 -0.23 3.25 -1.51
C ASP A 166 -0.83 4.64 -1.39
N THR A 167 -1.50 4.89 -0.24
CA THR A 167 -2.11 6.17 0.09
C THR A 167 -1.67 6.59 1.49
N ILE A 168 -1.33 7.86 1.64
CA ILE A 168 -0.97 8.46 2.92
C ILE A 168 -2.01 9.51 3.29
N LEU A 169 -2.67 9.30 4.43
CA LEU A 169 -3.54 10.30 5.02
C LEU A 169 -2.73 11.14 6.01
N LEU A 170 -2.32 12.33 5.59
CA LEU A 170 -1.59 13.29 6.43
C LEU A 170 -2.60 13.99 7.34
N ASN A 171 -2.84 13.35 8.50
CA ASN A 171 -3.87 13.71 9.45
C ASN A 171 -3.38 14.74 10.47
N LYS A 172 -4.34 15.36 11.19
CA LYS A 172 -4.09 16.42 12.16
C LYS A 172 -3.42 17.66 11.55
N SER A 173 -3.73 17.94 10.29
CA SER A 173 -3.18 19.09 9.56
C SER A 173 -3.55 20.43 10.19
N ASP A 174 -4.60 20.47 11.01
CA ASP A 174 -5.02 21.62 11.82
C ASP A 174 -4.05 22.00 12.95
N LEU A 175 -3.10 21.12 13.27
CA LEU A 175 -2.10 21.35 14.32
C LEU A 175 -0.76 21.88 13.79
N VAL A 176 -0.60 22.06 12.49
CA VAL A 176 0.62 22.55 11.86
C VAL A 176 0.30 23.72 10.94
N ASN A 177 1.28 24.58 10.68
CA ASN A 177 1.14 25.63 9.70
C ASN A 177 1.46 25.14 8.28
N GLU A 178 1.20 25.97 7.27
CA GLU A 178 1.35 25.59 5.86
C GLU A 178 2.82 25.32 5.48
N GLU A 179 3.78 26.05 6.04
CA GLU A 179 5.21 25.85 5.80
C GLU A 179 5.68 24.49 6.35
N ASP A 180 5.27 24.15 7.56
CA ASP A 180 5.53 22.84 8.16
C ASP A 180 4.86 21.72 7.36
N LEU A 181 3.62 21.92 6.89
CA LEU A 181 2.91 20.94 6.10
C LEU A 181 3.64 20.61 4.79
N GLU A 182 4.15 21.62 4.08
CA GLU A 182 4.93 21.40 2.86
C GLU A 182 6.27 20.71 3.16
N ARG A 183 6.94 21.06 4.26
CA ARG A 183 8.17 20.39 4.69
C ARG A 183 7.91 18.91 5.01
N ILE A 184 6.81 18.60 5.69
CA ILE A 184 6.40 17.23 6.02
C ILE A 184 6.08 16.43 4.76
N LYS A 185 5.31 17.00 3.83
CA LYS A 185 5.04 16.35 2.52
C LYS A 185 6.35 16.04 1.79
N ALA A 186 7.29 16.99 1.84
CA ALA A 186 8.62 16.82 1.29
C ALA A 186 9.35 15.62 1.90
N ARG A 187 9.33 15.55 3.23
CA ARG A 187 9.96 14.45 3.96
C ARG A 187 9.34 13.10 3.65
N ILE A 188 8.02 13.03 3.59
CA ILE A 188 7.28 11.82 3.18
C ILE A 188 7.67 11.42 1.76
N GLY A 189 7.65 12.35 0.82
CA GLY A 189 8.02 12.13 -0.58
C GLY A 189 9.46 11.65 -0.78
N SER A 190 10.40 12.02 0.11
CA SER A 190 11.77 11.49 0.06
C SER A 190 11.86 10.01 0.42
N ILE A 191 10.91 9.48 1.21
CA ILE A 191 10.81 8.07 1.58
C ILE A 191 10.01 7.31 0.53
N ASN A 192 8.82 7.80 0.23
CA ASN A 192 7.88 7.19 -0.71
C ASN A 192 7.28 8.27 -1.63
N ALA A 193 7.86 8.39 -2.83
CA ALA A 193 7.40 9.33 -3.85
C ALA A 193 6.16 8.84 -4.61
N GLU A 194 5.77 7.56 -4.39
CA GLU A 194 4.69 6.89 -5.09
C GLU A 194 3.33 7.04 -4.42
N ALA A 195 3.33 7.17 -3.09
CA ALA A 195 2.09 7.24 -2.35
C ALA A 195 1.33 8.54 -2.64
N GLU A 196 0.03 8.42 -2.89
CA GLU A 196 -0.87 9.57 -2.95
C GLU A 196 -1.02 10.17 -1.55
N VAL A 197 -0.67 11.45 -1.39
CA VAL A 197 -0.76 12.12 -0.09
C VAL A 197 -2.02 13.00 -0.03
N THR A 198 -2.97 12.61 0.82
CA THR A 198 -4.19 13.36 1.09
C THR A 198 -4.12 14.02 2.48
N VAL A 199 -4.26 15.33 2.52
CA VAL A 199 -4.27 16.11 3.77
C VAL A 199 -5.66 16.03 4.41
N THR A 200 -5.71 15.69 5.71
CA THR A 200 -6.97 15.53 6.41
C THR A 200 -6.91 16.03 7.85
N THR A 201 -8.09 16.28 8.42
CA THR A 201 -8.30 16.63 9.83
C THR A 201 -9.31 15.66 10.42
N ARG A 202 -9.00 15.10 11.60
CA ARG A 202 -9.83 14.09 12.29
C ARG A 202 -10.15 12.88 11.42
N SER A 203 -9.24 12.51 10.55
CA SER A 203 -9.37 11.38 9.60
C SER A 203 -10.61 11.45 8.69
N SER A 204 -11.16 12.65 8.47
CA SER A 204 -12.30 12.85 7.57
C SER A 204 -11.82 12.96 6.14
N VAL A 205 -12.21 11.99 5.32
CA VAL A 205 -11.75 11.85 3.92
C VAL A 205 -12.86 11.23 3.07
N ASP A 206 -12.83 11.49 1.76
CA ASP A 206 -13.69 10.76 0.83
C ASP A 206 -13.34 9.27 0.86
N LEU A 207 -14.36 8.40 0.96
CA LEU A 207 -14.13 6.96 1.07
C LEU A 207 -13.46 6.37 -0.17
N GLY A 208 -13.63 6.97 -1.34
CA GLY A 208 -12.92 6.59 -2.56
C GLY A 208 -11.41 6.75 -2.48
N VAL A 209 -10.88 7.51 -1.51
CA VAL A 209 -9.44 7.62 -1.23
C VAL A 209 -8.91 6.43 -0.43
N VAL A 210 -9.78 5.75 0.31
CA VAL A 210 -9.42 4.62 1.19
C VAL A 210 -9.82 3.29 0.56
N LEU A 211 -11.01 3.22 -0.03
CA LEU A 211 -11.60 1.99 -0.57
C LEU A 211 -11.48 1.94 -2.09
N ASN A 212 -11.40 0.73 -2.62
CA ASN A 212 -11.45 0.45 -4.06
C ASN A 212 -10.32 1.16 -4.85
N GLN A 213 -9.13 1.16 -4.30
CA GLN A 213 -7.97 1.76 -4.97
C GLN A 213 -7.58 0.96 -6.21
N GLY A 214 -7.87 -0.36 -6.23
CA GLY A 214 -7.57 -1.24 -7.36
C GLY A 214 -6.08 -1.34 -7.65
N THR A 215 -5.26 -1.04 -6.64
CA THR A 215 -3.81 -0.95 -6.81
C THR A 215 -3.17 -2.30 -7.09
N VAL A 216 -3.82 -3.36 -6.67
CA VAL A 216 -3.36 -4.75 -6.87
C VAL A 216 -4.13 -5.45 -7.99
N THR A 217 -5.44 -5.32 -8.04
CA THR A 217 -6.27 -6.08 -8.99
C THR A 217 -6.37 -5.46 -10.38
N GLY A 218 -5.79 -4.28 -10.61
CA GLY A 218 -5.84 -3.59 -11.91
C GLY A 218 -7.24 -3.22 -12.41
N GLY A 219 -8.29 -3.51 -11.64
CA GLY A 219 -9.68 -3.48 -12.04
C GLY A 219 -10.64 -2.73 -11.11
N GLY A 220 -10.17 -1.76 -10.34
CA GLY A 220 -11.04 -0.91 -9.54
C GLY A 220 -12.18 -0.32 -10.36
N ARG A 221 -13.42 -0.44 -9.88
CA ARG A 221 -14.61 0.06 -10.58
C ARG A 221 -14.51 1.57 -10.76
N GLY A 222 -13.99 2.00 -11.92
CA GLY A 222 -14.06 3.37 -12.39
C GLY A 222 -12.83 4.25 -12.16
N ARG A 223 -11.78 3.81 -11.46
CA ARG A 223 -10.48 4.48 -11.50
C ARG A 223 -9.53 3.72 -12.43
N LYS A 224 -8.90 4.45 -13.34
CA LYS A 224 -7.68 3.97 -13.99
C LYS A 224 -6.67 3.70 -12.88
N PRO A 225 -5.83 2.65 -12.99
CA PRO A 225 -4.71 2.48 -12.07
C PRO A 225 -4.03 3.84 -11.90
N VAL A 226 -3.70 4.24 -10.67
CA VAL A 226 -3.05 5.53 -10.34
C VAL A 226 -1.67 5.69 -10.99
N LEU A 227 -1.34 4.84 -11.90
CA LEU A 227 -0.22 4.89 -12.84
C LEU A 227 -0.38 5.96 -13.95
N GLY A 228 -1.51 6.70 -14.00
CA GLY A 228 -1.71 7.74 -15.02
C GLY A 228 -0.66 8.85 -14.99
N ASP A 229 -0.18 9.20 -13.81
CA ASP A 229 0.83 10.24 -13.64
C ASP A 229 2.27 9.74 -13.89
N PHE A 230 2.47 8.40 -13.85
CA PHE A 230 3.77 7.79 -14.19
C PHE A 230 4.14 7.90 -15.66
N ALA A 231 3.16 7.90 -16.54
CA ALA A 231 3.42 7.98 -17.97
C ALA A 231 4.23 9.24 -18.31
N ASP A 232 4.06 10.32 -17.55
CA ASP A 232 4.67 11.63 -17.81
C ASP A 232 5.88 11.98 -16.92
N ALA A 233 6.23 11.15 -15.91
CA ALA A 233 7.39 11.41 -15.06
C ALA A 233 8.70 11.07 -15.81
N PRO A 234 9.63 12.03 -15.97
CA PRO A 234 10.93 11.76 -16.59
C PRO A 234 11.81 10.90 -15.65
N PRO A 235 12.73 10.05 -16.18
CA PRO A 235 13.68 9.31 -15.36
C PRO A 235 14.58 10.27 -14.56
N SER A 236 15.09 9.82 -13.41
CA SER A 236 15.90 10.64 -12.49
C SER A 236 17.11 11.30 -13.16
N SER A 237 17.74 10.65 -14.15
CA SER A 237 18.82 11.20 -14.97
C SER A 237 18.39 12.38 -15.86
N VAL A 238 17.09 12.54 -16.15
CA VAL A 238 16.51 13.64 -16.91
C VAL A 238 16.01 14.75 -15.97
N LEU A 239 15.73 14.42 -14.70
CA LEU A 239 15.34 15.39 -13.67
C LEU A 239 16.47 16.39 -13.35
N ALA A 240 17.72 16.01 -13.59
CA ALA A 240 18.88 16.90 -13.47
C ALA A 240 18.94 18.02 -14.54
N SER A 241 18.12 17.96 -15.59
CA SER A 241 18.13 18.92 -16.71
C SER A 241 16.92 19.86 -16.83
N GLY A 242 16.09 19.94 -15.79
CA GLY A 242 15.08 20.99 -15.58
C GLY A 242 13.93 21.07 -16.58
N GLY A 243 12.77 20.60 -16.21
CA GLY A 243 11.55 20.92 -16.94
C GLY A 243 10.38 19.97 -16.76
N GLY A 244 9.60 20.14 -15.70
CA GLY A 244 8.32 19.46 -15.52
C GLY A 244 7.81 19.63 -14.09
N PHE A 245 6.51 19.50 -13.87
CA PHE A 245 5.89 19.61 -12.55
C PHE A 245 6.55 18.68 -11.50
N TRP A 246 6.96 17.48 -11.91
CA TRP A 246 7.68 16.49 -11.11
C TRP A 246 9.17 16.85 -10.87
N ALA A 247 9.85 17.44 -11.87
CA ALA A 247 11.23 17.92 -11.71
C ALA A 247 11.33 18.97 -10.59
N LYS A 248 10.34 19.85 -10.47
CA LYS A 248 10.29 20.85 -9.38
C LYS A 248 10.11 20.23 -8.00
N GLY A 249 9.45 19.07 -7.92
CA GLY A 249 9.28 18.31 -6.68
C GLY A 249 10.60 17.65 -6.24
N VAL A 250 11.21 16.87 -7.10
CA VAL A 250 12.40 16.06 -6.78
C VAL A 250 13.65 16.92 -6.56
N GLU A 251 13.86 18.02 -7.32
CA GLU A 251 14.94 18.97 -7.04
C GLU A 251 14.82 19.64 -5.66
N LYS A 252 13.58 19.84 -5.19
CA LYS A 252 13.30 20.41 -3.87
C LYS A 252 13.59 19.42 -2.73
N TYR A 253 13.66 18.14 -3.03
CA TYR A 253 13.80 17.02 -2.09
C TYR A 253 15.14 16.27 -2.22
N ALA A 254 16.14 16.86 -2.86
CA ALA A 254 17.49 16.31 -2.83
C ALA A 254 17.90 16.09 -1.36
N PRO A 255 18.36 14.88 -0.97
CA PRO A 255 18.66 14.59 0.41
C PRO A 255 19.73 15.53 0.93
N ASN A 256 19.39 16.36 1.90
CA ASN A 256 20.39 17.06 2.70
C ASN A 256 21.24 15.99 3.40
N ALA A 257 22.49 15.90 3.01
CA ALA A 257 23.48 15.02 3.63
C ALA A 257 23.60 15.38 5.11
N GLY A 258 22.87 14.67 5.97
CA GLY A 258 22.93 14.92 7.41
C GLY A 258 21.92 14.22 8.30
N LEU A 259 20.93 13.48 7.76
CA LEU A 259 19.93 12.80 8.58
C LEU A 259 20.19 11.29 8.66
N HIS A 260 20.73 10.86 9.76
CA HIS A 260 21.36 9.57 10.04
C HIS A 260 20.43 8.41 10.38
N ASN A 261 19.12 8.37 10.05
CA ASN A 261 18.29 7.25 10.55
C ASN A 261 17.24 6.64 9.60
N SER A 262 17.20 6.96 8.32
CA SER A 262 16.46 6.10 7.38
C SER A 262 17.13 6.05 6.03
N ASP A 263 17.86 4.96 5.78
CA ASP A 263 18.46 4.65 4.47
C ASP A 263 17.40 4.27 3.42
N ILE A 264 16.11 4.34 3.77
CA ILE A 264 14.99 4.06 2.86
C ILE A 264 14.78 5.26 1.95
N ARG A 265 14.82 5.00 0.63
CA ARG A 265 14.58 6.01 -0.39
C ARG A 265 13.84 5.43 -1.59
N THR A 266 13.29 6.31 -2.40
CA THR A 266 12.73 5.98 -3.71
C THR A 266 13.78 6.16 -4.80
N VAL A 267 13.89 5.17 -5.70
CA VAL A 267 14.71 5.23 -6.93
C VAL A 267 13.82 4.91 -8.12
N CYS A 268 13.86 5.77 -9.15
CA CYS A 268 13.12 5.59 -10.38
C CYS A 268 14.10 5.34 -11.54
N VAL A 269 13.90 4.26 -12.28
CA VAL A 269 14.69 3.94 -13.46
C VAL A 269 13.81 3.76 -14.68
N ALA A 270 14.30 4.13 -15.85
CA ALA A 270 13.57 3.99 -17.11
C ALA A 270 14.48 3.55 -18.26
N THR A 271 13.90 2.85 -19.22
CA THR A 271 14.56 2.50 -20.47
C THR A 271 13.56 2.44 -21.62
N ASN A 272 14.04 2.81 -22.83
CA ASN A 272 13.25 2.67 -24.04
C ASN A 272 13.41 1.28 -24.65
N GLY A 273 12.39 0.83 -25.39
CA GLY A 273 12.40 -0.43 -26.14
C GLY A 273 11.64 -1.54 -25.42
N PHE A 274 11.26 -2.56 -26.17
CA PHE A 274 10.60 -3.73 -25.61
C PHE A 274 11.56 -4.56 -24.77
N LEU A 275 11.13 -5.00 -23.60
CA LEU A 275 11.90 -5.94 -22.77
C LEU A 275 11.75 -7.36 -23.29
N ASP A 276 12.83 -8.14 -23.24
CA ASP A 276 12.74 -9.58 -23.27
C ASP A 276 12.15 -10.08 -21.96
N ASN A 277 11.07 -10.84 -22.02
CA ASN A 277 10.32 -11.22 -20.83
C ASN A 277 11.13 -12.12 -19.89
N GLU A 278 11.88 -13.07 -20.43
CA GLU A 278 12.70 -14.01 -19.67
C GLU A 278 13.89 -13.29 -19.01
N ALA A 279 14.58 -12.45 -19.77
CA ALA A 279 15.69 -11.66 -19.25
C ALA A 279 15.23 -10.70 -18.14
N PHE A 280 14.05 -10.07 -18.30
CA PHE A 280 13.49 -9.17 -17.30
C PHE A 280 13.10 -9.91 -16.01
N GLN A 281 12.42 -11.05 -16.13
CA GLN A 281 12.05 -11.85 -14.95
C GLN A 281 13.29 -12.34 -14.21
N THR A 282 14.27 -12.89 -14.91
CA THR A 282 15.53 -13.34 -14.32
C THR A 282 16.26 -12.23 -13.57
N TRP A 283 16.33 -11.02 -14.17
CA TRP A 283 16.94 -9.87 -13.51
C TRP A 283 16.16 -9.41 -12.27
N LEU A 284 14.83 -9.39 -12.34
CA LEU A 284 13.99 -9.00 -11.24
C LEU A 284 14.10 -9.99 -10.06
N GLU A 285 14.09 -11.28 -10.37
CA GLU A 285 14.23 -12.36 -9.38
C GLU A 285 15.61 -12.34 -8.72
N ASP A 286 16.70 -12.15 -9.49
CA ASP A 286 18.04 -11.95 -8.94
C ASP A 286 18.06 -10.76 -7.96
N LEU A 287 17.42 -9.66 -8.33
CA LEU A 287 17.35 -8.45 -7.54
C LEU A 287 16.55 -8.63 -6.24
N LEU A 288 15.41 -9.32 -6.30
CA LEU A 288 14.50 -9.50 -5.16
C LEU A 288 14.94 -10.65 -4.23
N TRP A 289 15.60 -11.70 -4.77
CA TRP A 289 15.88 -12.92 -4.02
C TRP A 289 17.36 -13.09 -3.69
N GLU A 290 18.24 -13.08 -4.72
CA GLU A 290 19.65 -13.41 -4.54
C GLU A 290 20.45 -12.28 -3.89
N ARG A 291 20.39 -11.08 -4.45
CA ARG A 291 21.19 -9.93 -3.99
C ARG A 291 20.77 -9.39 -2.62
N ARG A 292 19.56 -9.68 -2.19
CA ARG A 292 19.05 -9.31 -0.86
C ARG A 292 19.88 -9.91 0.27
N HIS A 293 20.50 -11.05 0.05
CA HIS A 293 21.29 -11.77 1.04
C HIS A 293 22.77 -11.34 1.07
N GLU A 294 23.19 -10.46 0.19
CA GLU A 294 24.53 -9.87 0.21
C GLU A 294 24.62 -8.82 1.34
N ASP A 295 25.74 -8.73 2.06
CA ASP A 295 25.94 -7.81 3.19
C ASP A 295 25.66 -6.33 2.85
N SER A 296 25.75 -5.95 1.57
CA SER A 296 25.49 -4.61 1.05
C SER A 296 24.48 -4.60 -0.11
N GLY A 297 23.73 -5.68 -0.28
CA GLY A 297 22.73 -5.83 -1.34
C GLY A 297 21.52 -4.90 -1.13
N PRO A 298 20.72 -4.69 -2.19
CA PRO A 298 19.53 -3.87 -2.12
C PRO A 298 18.46 -4.56 -1.26
N ASP A 299 17.91 -3.84 -0.28
CA ASP A 299 16.72 -4.28 0.48
C ASP A 299 15.49 -3.58 -0.09
N ILE A 300 14.85 -4.22 -1.08
CA ILE A 300 13.66 -3.69 -1.75
C ILE A 300 12.45 -3.98 -0.90
N LEU A 301 11.78 -2.93 -0.42
CA LEU A 301 10.54 -3.02 0.34
C LEU A 301 9.34 -3.07 -0.60
N ARG A 302 9.39 -2.27 -1.67
CA ARG A 302 8.32 -2.16 -2.66
C ARG A 302 8.88 -1.85 -4.02
N ALA A 303 8.27 -2.41 -5.06
CA ALA A 303 8.51 -1.99 -6.44
C ALA A 303 7.19 -1.87 -7.20
N LYS A 304 7.13 -0.90 -8.08
CA LYS A 304 6.04 -0.72 -9.06
C LYS A 304 6.64 -0.39 -10.41
N GLY A 305 5.94 -0.77 -11.48
CA GLY A 305 6.41 -0.42 -12.81
C GLY A 305 5.43 -0.63 -13.92
N LEU A 306 5.71 0.08 -15.01
CA LEU A 306 5.08 -0.09 -16.31
C LEU A 306 6.11 -0.65 -17.27
N ILE A 307 5.82 -1.79 -17.86
CA ILE A 307 6.73 -2.47 -18.75
C ILE A 307 6.04 -2.89 -20.05
N TYR A 308 6.82 -2.93 -21.11
CA TYR A 308 6.42 -3.42 -22.44
C TYR A 308 7.32 -4.59 -22.80
N THR A 309 6.75 -5.75 -23.04
CA THR A 309 7.49 -6.95 -23.38
C THR A 309 7.35 -7.30 -24.85
N LYS A 310 8.41 -7.82 -25.45
CA LYS A 310 8.41 -8.27 -26.85
C LYS A 310 7.31 -9.31 -27.07
N GLY A 311 6.48 -9.10 -28.09
CA GLY A 311 5.39 -10.03 -28.45
C GLY A 311 4.07 -9.77 -27.72
N SER A 312 3.99 -8.75 -26.82
CA SER A 312 2.74 -8.29 -26.23
C SER A 312 2.32 -6.93 -26.82
N ASP A 313 1.04 -6.78 -27.13
CA ASP A 313 0.40 -5.54 -27.54
C ASP A 313 -0.13 -4.74 -26.34
N LYS A 314 0.05 -5.27 -25.13
CA LYS A 314 -0.41 -4.68 -23.89
C LYS A 314 0.73 -4.13 -23.06
N ARG A 315 0.49 -3.01 -22.45
CA ARG A 315 1.30 -2.53 -21.34
C ARG A 315 1.08 -3.43 -20.13
N ARG A 316 2.15 -3.81 -19.46
CA ARG A 316 2.08 -4.66 -18.26
C ARG A 316 2.46 -3.86 -17.02
N VAL A 317 1.82 -4.21 -15.92
CA VAL A 317 2.01 -3.57 -14.61
C VAL A 317 2.76 -4.53 -13.71
N LEU A 318 3.93 -4.11 -13.24
CA LEU A 318 4.69 -4.78 -12.19
C LEU A 318 4.29 -4.21 -10.84
N GLN A 319 4.03 -5.07 -9.88
CA GLN A 319 3.95 -4.73 -8.46
C GLN A 319 4.76 -5.73 -7.65
N ALA A 320 5.48 -5.25 -6.64
CA ALA A 320 6.20 -6.11 -5.71
C ALA A 320 6.15 -5.58 -4.28
N VAL A 321 6.08 -6.50 -3.32
CA VAL A 321 6.26 -6.28 -1.90
C VAL A 321 7.27 -7.29 -1.41
N ARG A 322 8.44 -6.82 -1.03
CA ARG A 322 9.57 -7.68 -0.66
C ARG A 322 9.95 -8.62 -1.80
N GLU A 323 10.01 -9.92 -1.51
CA GLU A 323 10.36 -10.99 -2.45
C GLU A 323 9.21 -11.44 -3.36
N ILE A 324 8.01 -10.93 -3.17
CA ILE A 324 6.83 -11.33 -3.92
C ILE A 324 6.54 -10.28 -4.97
N TYR A 325 6.30 -10.72 -6.19
CA TYR A 325 5.91 -9.83 -7.27
C TYR A 325 4.82 -10.44 -8.16
N GLU A 326 4.09 -9.56 -8.80
CA GLU A 326 3.09 -9.88 -9.81
C GLU A 326 3.29 -8.99 -11.04
N ILE A 327 3.06 -9.55 -12.21
CA ILE A 327 3.04 -8.82 -13.48
C ILE A 327 1.71 -9.09 -14.16
N THR A 328 0.84 -8.09 -14.16
CA THR A 328 -0.50 -8.17 -14.76
C THR A 328 -0.57 -7.43 -16.09
N ASP A 329 -1.49 -7.87 -16.96
CA ASP A 329 -1.77 -7.17 -18.20
C ASP A 329 -2.61 -5.91 -17.94
N GLY A 330 -2.09 -4.78 -18.39
CA GLY A 330 -2.81 -3.52 -18.40
C GLY A 330 -3.69 -3.33 -19.67
N PRO A 331 -4.28 -2.15 -19.84
CA PRO A 331 -5.06 -1.87 -21.05
C PRO A 331 -4.19 -1.90 -22.32
N VAL A 332 -4.81 -2.26 -23.44
CA VAL A 332 -4.19 -2.18 -24.77
C VAL A 332 -3.92 -0.69 -25.09
N GLU A 333 -2.71 -0.40 -25.52
CA GLU A 333 -2.32 0.95 -25.92
C GLU A 333 -2.37 1.07 -27.44
N GLU A 334 -3.29 1.88 -27.97
CA GLU A 334 -3.55 1.96 -29.41
C GLU A 334 -2.37 2.56 -30.24
N ASN A 335 -1.34 3.13 -29.57
CA ASN A 335 -0.23 3.74 -30.31
C ASN A 335 1.08 3.77 -29.48
N PRO A 336 1.92 2.73 -29.53
CA PRO A 336 3.18 2.74 -28.81
C PRO A 336 4.27 3.52 -29.56
N GLU A 337 4.04 4.82 -29.88
CA GLU A 337 5.09 5.66 -30.51
C GLU A 337 6.31 5.88 -29.61
N ALA A 338 6.20 5.64 -28.31
CA ALA A 338 7.31 5.69 -27.36
C ALA A 338 7.20 4.57 -26.31
N VAL A 339 7.73 3.41 -26.64
CA VAL A 339 7.85 2.30 -25.68
C VAL A 339 8.86 2.66 -24.61
N MET A 340 8.37 3.13 -23.46
CA MET A 340 9.21 3.49 -22.31
C MET A 340 8.82 2.65 -21.10
N ASN A 341 9.74 1.83 -20.64
CA ASN A 341 9.61 1.10 -19.39
C ASN A 341 10.02 2.00 -18.23
N LYS A 342 9.24 1.99 -17.17
CA LYS A 342 9.52 2.75 -15.93
C LYS A 342 9.33 1.85 -14.73
N LEU A 343 10.32 1.83 -13.86
CA LEU A 343 10.28 1.09 -12.60
C LEU A 343 10.64 2.02 -11.45
N VAL A 344 9.91 1.89 -10.37
CA VAL A 344 10.18 2.59 -9.10
C VAL A 344 10.44 1.56 -8.03
N PHE A 345 11.52 1.76 -7.31
CA PHE A 345 11.94 0.93 -6.18
C PHE A 345 11.97 1.78 -4.92
N ILE A 346 11.40 1.26 -3.84
CA ILE A 346 11.45 1.84 -2.50
C ILE A 346 12.19 0.86 -1.60
N GLY A 347 13.27 1.30 -0.97
CA GLY A 347 14.08 0.40 -0.14
C GLY A 347 15.39 1.02 0.32
N ARG A 348 16.27 0.17 0.83
CA ARG A 348 17.61 0.51 1.31
C ARG A 348 18.68 0.06 0.32
N ASN A 349 19.85 0.67 0.39
CA ASN A 349 21.03 0.30 -0.42
C ASN A 349 20.72 0.26 -1.93
N LEU A 350 19.81 1.08 -2.41
CA LEU A 350 19.45 1.12 -3.83
C LEU A 350 20.53 1.86 -4.63
N ASP A 351 21.16 1.16 -5.58
CA ASP A 351 22.09 1.76 -6.55
C ASP A 351 21.34 2.07 -7.85
N GLU A 352 21.06 3.35 -8.08
CA GLU A 352 20.35 3.84 -9.27
C GLU A 352 21.08 3.45 -10.56
N GLY A 353 22.40 3.56 -10.59
CA GLY A 353 23.21 3.23 -11.76
C GLY A 353 23.16 1.73 -12.09
N GLY A 354 23.27 0.89 -11.06
CA GLY A 354 23.15 -0.55 -11.18
C GLY A 354 21.75 -1.00 -11.62
N LEU A 355 20.70 -0.43 -11.04
CA LEU A 355 19.31 -0.69 -11.41
C LEU A 355 19.02 -0.26 -12.86
N ALA A 356 19.46 0.94 -13.27
CA ALA A 356 19.27 1.42 -14.63
C ALA A 356 20.02 0.56 -15.68
N THR A 357 21.24 0.13 -15.35
CA THR A 357 22.04 -0.75 -16.20
C THR A 357 21.40 -2.13 -16.33
N GLY A 358 20.94 -2.70 -15.21
CA GLY A 358 20.25 -3.98 -15.18
C GLY A 358 18.97 -3.95 -16.01
N LEU A 359 18.09 -2.96 -15.82
CA LEU A 359 16.89 -2.82 -16.63
C LEU A 359 17.21 -2.67 -18.13
N LYS A 360 18.24 -1.88 -18.48
CA LYS A 360 18.66 -1.68 -19.85
C LYS A 360 19.17 -2.98 -20.50
N SER A 361 19.82 -3.86 -19.75
CA SER A 361 20.31 -5.14 -20.27
C SER A 361 19.19 -6.10 -20.64
N CYS A 362 17.97 -5.89 -20.11
CA CYS A 362 16.79 -6.68 -20.44
C CYS A 362 16.09 -6.24 -21.73
N VAL A 363 16.55 -5.17 -22.40
CA VAL A 363 15.93 -4.71 -23.65
C VAL A 363 16.22 -5.73 -24.75
N ALA A 364 15.14 -6.19 -25.41
CA ALA A 364 15.23 -7.14 -26.52
C ALA A 364 16.01 -6.52 -27.70
N GLN A 365 16.91 -7.33 -28.26
CA GLN A 365 17.69 -6.95 -29.44
C GLN A 365 16.85 -7.00 -30.72
#